data_a0c72344b333e1007465bf1bb5d09151
#
_entry.id   a0c72344b333e1007465bf1bb5d09151
#
_cell.length_a   1.000
_cell.length_b   1.000
_cell.length_c   1.000
_cell.angle_alpha   90.00
_cell.angle_beta   90.00
_cell.angle_gamma   90.00
#
_symmetry.space_group_name_H-M   'P 1'
#
loop_
_entity.id
_entity.type
_entity.pdbx_description
1 polymer ?
#
loop_
_entity_poly.entity_id
_entity_poly.type
_entity_poly.pdbx_seq_one_letter_code
_entity_poly.pdbx_strand_id
1 'polypeptide(L)'
;MVETGHMLKGGTVVDATIINASPSTKNAEKQRDPEMHQTKKGNEWRFGMKCHIGVDAFSGLVHTIAVTSANVHDVSVASRLIREDDDVVYGDSGYLGIEKREEVVSDAHLSSIDYRINRRPSRLQNVSDNSFDWDRMMEHAKSSVRCKVEHSFRTVKCLFGYKKVAYRGLAKNENRLYVLFTSANLYALASRGRSLVTVW
;
A
#
# COMPACT_ATOMS: atom_id res chain seq x y z
N MET A 1 4.17 18.56 5.52
CA MET A 1 3.54 17.63 6.49
C MET A 1 4.51 17.10 7.51
N VAL A 2 5.74 16.78 7.15
CA VAL A 2 6.82 16.41 8.12
C VAL A 2 7.17 17.60 9.00
N GLU A 3 7.46 18.75 8.41
CA GLU A 3 7.83 19.99 9.13
C GLU A 3 6.75 20.51 10.09
N THR A 4 5.49 20.20 9.81
CA THR A 4 4.35 20.58 10.65
C THR A 4 3.98 19.54 11.72
N GLY A 5 4.78 18.48 11.90
CA GLY A 5 4.55 17.41 12.88
C GLY A 5 3.34 16.51 12.61
N HIS A 6 2.72 16.60 11.43
CA HIS A 6 1.57 15.76 11.08
C HIS A 6 1.98 14.35 10.64
N MET A 7 3.23 14.16 10.26
CA MET A 7 3.81 12.86 9.90
C MET A 7 4.87 12.52 10.95
N LEU A 8 4.63 11.49 11.73
CA LEU A 8 5.53 11.03 12.78
C LEU A 8 6.44 9.97 12.18
N LYS A 9 7.74 10.19 12.26
CA LYS A 9 8.77 9.31 11.70
C LYS A 9 8.89 8.03 12.53
N GLY A 10 8.06 7.05 12.30
CA GLY A 10 8.02 5.82 13.11
C GLY A 10 7.87 4.55 12.31
N GLY A 11 8.15 4.62 11.00
CA GLY A 11 8.09 3.50 10.09
C GLY A 11 7.02 3.64 9.01
N THR A 12 7.14 2.79 8.01
CA THR A 12 6.27 2.77 6.84
C THR A 12 5.43 1.50 6.79
N VAL A 13 4.16 1.63 6.45
CA VAL A 13 3.30 0.52 6.03
C VAL A 13 3.26 0.50 4.51
N VAL A 14 3.64 -0.62 3.91
CA VAL A 14 3.59 -0.82 2.46
C VAL A 14 2.40 -1.70 2.08
N ASP A 15 1.67 -1.31 1.04
CA ASP A 15 0.60 -2.12 0.46
C ASP A 15 0.32 -1.72 -0.99
N ALA A 16 -0.40 -2.57 -1.72
CA ALA A 16 -0.74 -2.34 -3.11
C ALA A 16 -2.21 -2.64 -3.40
N THR A 17 -2.75 -1.88 -4.31
CA THR A 17 -4.13 -2.08 -4.75
C THR A 17 -4.26 -2.06 -6.26
N ILE A 18 -5.15 -2.91 -6.80
CA ILE A 18 -5.45 -2.96 -8.22
C ILE A 18 -6.45 -1.86 -8.56
N ILE A 19 -6.14 -1.08 -9.60
CA ILE A 19 -7.05 -0.15 -10.26
C ILE A 19 -7.38 -0.75 -11.64
N ASN A 20 -8.65 -1.04 -11.87
CA ASN A 20 -9.07 -1.71 -13.08
C ASN A 20 -8.96 -0.78 -14.31
N ALA A 21 -8.53 -1.33 -15.44
CA ALA A 21 -8.59 -0.67 -16.75
C ALA A 21 -9.71 -1.26 -17.61
N SER A 22 -10.06 -0.56 -18.68
CA SER A 22 -11.02 -1.09 -19.64
C SER A 22 -10.39 -2.24 -20.43
N PRO A 23 -10.99 -3.44 -20.43
CA PRO A 23 -10.52 -4.55 -21.27
C PRO A 23 -10.98 -4.41 -22.71
N SER A 24 -11.75 -3.36 -23.04
CA SER A 24 -12.35 -3.16 -24.38
C SER A 24 -11.29 -2.86 -25.43
N THR A 25 -11.44 -3.46 -26.59
CA THR A 25 -10.67 -3.20 -27.80
C THR A 25 -11.44 -2.34 -28.82
N LYS A 26 -12.61 -1.78 -28.40
CA LYS A 26 -13.45 -0.92 -29.24
C LYS A 26 -12.93 0.52 -29.26
N ASN A 27 -11.69 0.70 -29.66
CA ASN A 27 -11.05 2.00 -29.88
C ASN A 27 -10.48 2.04 -31.30
N ALA A 28 -9.99 3.19 -31.75
CA ALA A 28 -9.43 3.38 -33.10
C ALA A 28 -8.29 2.39 -33.40
N GLU A 29 -7.50 2.04 -32.41
CA GLU A 29 -6.34 1.14 -32.55
C GLU A 29 -6.69 -0.33 -32.36
N LYS A 30 -7.95 -0.64 -32.00
CA LYS A 30 -8.46 -2.01 -31.69
C LYS A 30 -7.58 -2.79 -30.70
N GLN A 31 -6.91 -2.10 -29.80
CA GLN A 31 -5.98 -2.68 -28.83
C GLN A 31 -6.29 -2.21 -27.41
N ARG A 32 -6.02 -3.08 -26.44
CA ARG A 32 -6.01 -2.70 -25.03
C ARG A 32 -4.84 -1.77 -24.77
N ASP A 33 -4.86 -1.11 -23.62
CA ASP A 33 -3.73 -0.30 -23.16
C ASP A 33 -2.49 -1.21 -22.97
N PRO A 34 -1.38 -0.97 -23.71
CA PRO A 34 -0.20 -1.84 -23.65
C PRO A 34 0.56 -1.76 -22.32
N GLU A 35 0.40 -0.67 -21.56
CA GLU A 35 1.03 -0.51 -20.25
C GLU A 35 0.24 -1.21 -19.12
N MET A 36 -0.98 -1.67 -19.41
CA MET A 36 -1.84 -2.38 -18.45
C MET A 36 -1.79 -3.88 -18.68
N HIS A 37 -1.76 -4.67 -17.58
CA HIS A 37 -1.69 -6.12 -17.67
C HIS A 37 -2.76 -6.81 -16.82
N GLN A 38 -2.89 -8.13 -17.05
CA GLN A 38 -3.78 -8.97 -16.25
C GLN A 38 -3.06 -9.48 -15.00
N THR A 39 -3.82 -9.58 -13.92
CA THR A 39 -3.40 -10.26 -12.70
C THR A 39 -4.57 -11.04 -12.12
N LYS A 40 -4.28 -12.13 -11.43
CA LYS A 40 -5.28 -12.95 -10.74
C LYS A 40 -5.31 -12.56 -9.26
N LYS A 41 -6.48 -12.19 -8.74
CA LYS A 41 -6.70 -11.99 -7.31
C LYS A 41 -7.83 -12.91 -6.83
N GLY A 42 -7.49 -13.90 -6.03
CA GLY A 42 -8.39 -15.01 -5.74
C GLY A 42 -8.72 -15.77 -7.01
N ASN A 43 -9.99 -15.93 -7.33
CA ASN A 43 -10.46 -16.60 -8.56
C ASN A 43 -10.78 -15.63 -9.71
N GLU A 44 -10.60 -14.31 -9.52
CA GLU A 44 -10.93 -13.31 -10.52
C GLU A 44 -9.69 -12.80 -11.27
N TRP A 45 -9.81 -12.74 -12.61
CA TRP A 45 -8.86 -12.05 -13.46
C TRP A 45 -9.20 -10.56 -13.54
N ARG A 46 -8.22 -9.72 -13.30
CA ARG A 46 -8.35 -8.27 -13.37
C ARG A 46 -7.34 -7.70 -14.34
N PHE A 47 -7.78 -6.81 -15.23
CA PHE A 47 -6.92 -6.09 -16.16
C PHE A 47 -6.78 -4.65 -15.69
N GLY A 48 -5.55 -4.16 -15.59
CA GLY A 48 -5.30 -2.78 -15.14
C GLY A 48 -3.87 -2.55 -14.67
N MET A 49 -3.76 -1.67 -13.69
CA MET A 49 -2.51 -1.29 -13.02
C MET A 49 -2.59 -1.58 -11.53
N LYS A 50 -1.42 -1.61 -10.88
CA LYS A 50 -1.30 -1.56 -9.41
C LYS A 50 -0.85 -0.18 -8.97
N CYS A 51 -1.46 0.28 -7.90
CA CYS A 51 -0.99 1.43 -7.15
C CYS A 51 -0.40 0.92 -5.84
N HIS A 52 0.89 1.11 -5.66
CA HIS A 52 1.64 0.79 -4.44
C HIS A 52 1.78 2.07 -3.64
N ILE A 53 1.61 2.02 -2.33
CA ILE A 53 1.75 3.18 -1.45
C ILE A 53 2.58 2.85 -0.23
N GLY A 54 3.39 3.82 0.20
CA GLY A 54 4.01 3.90 1.50
C GLY A 54 3.22 4.86 2.38
N VAL A 55 2.81 4.38 3.55
CA VAL A 55 1.97 5.11 4.50
C VAL A 55 2.69 5.19 5.82
N ASP A 56 2.75 6.38 6.41
CA ASP A 56 3.31 6.56 7.74
C ASP A 56 2.55 5.72 8.78
N ALA A 57 3.29 4.88 9.51
CA ALA A 57 2.73 3.89 10.42
C ALA A 57 1.96 4.50 11.60
N PHE A 58 2.25 5.75 11.98
CA PHE A 58 1.55 6.45 13.06
C PHE A 58 0.38 7.28 12.55
N SER A 59 0.65 8.19 11.62
CA SER A 59 -0.37 9.12 11.14
C SER A 59 -1.31 8.50 10.13
N GLY A 60 -0.92 7.42 9.44
CA GLY A 60 -1.70 6.83 8.34
C GLY A 60 -1.76 7.74 7.09
N LEU A 61 -0.89 8.73 6.98
CA LEU A 61 -0.78 9.59 5.80
C LEU A 61 0.11 8.95 4.75
N VAL A 62 -0.31 9.01 3.50
CA VAL A 62 0.46 8.51 2.36
C VAL A 62 1.62 9.47 2.07
N HIS A 63 2.84 8.96 2.01
CA HIS A 63 4.05 9.74 1.70
C HIS A 63 4.68 9.36 0.37
N THR A 64 4.52 8.11 -0.08
CA THR A 64 5.12 7.62 -1.31
C THR A 64 4.09 6.87 -2.14
N ILE A 65 4.15 7.03 -3.45
CA ILE A 65 3.29 6.34 -4.42
C ILE A 65 4.17 5.81 -5.54
N ALA A 66 3.89 4.59 -5.99
CA ALA A 66 4.45 4.03 -7.21
C ALA A 66 3.36 3.30 -7.99
N VAL A 67 3.40 3.41 -9.30
CA VAL A 67 2.43 2.75 -10.19
C VAL A 67 3.15 1.78 -11.10
N THR A 68 2.56 0.60 -11.26
CA THR A 68 3.07 -0.45 -12.17
C THR A 68 1.92 -1.10 -12.92
N SER A 69 2.24 -1.87 -13.95
CA SER A 69 1.25 -2.80 -14.52
C SER A 69 0.81 -3.84 -13.49
N ALA A 70 -0.41 -4.35 -13.60
CA ALA A 70 -1.01 -5.19 -12.55
C ALA A 70 -0.31 -6.54 -12.32
N ASN A 71 0.52 -7.01 -13.25
CA ASN A 71 1.26 -8.26 -13.15
C ASN A 71 2.58 -8.16 -12.37
N VAL A 72 3.04 -6.94 -12.03
CA VAL A 72 4.26 -6.74 -11.24
C VAL A 72 4.01 -7.20 -9.80
N HIS A 73 4.97 -7.92 -9.21
CA HIS A 73 4.88 -8.38 -7.83
C HIS A 73 5.09 -7.21 -6.85
N ASP A 74 4.28 -7.17 -5.78
CA ASP A 74 4.29 -6.07 -4.81
C ASP A 74 5.65 -5.93 -4.12
N VAL A 75 6.29 -7.03 -3.77
CA VAL A 75 7.62 -7.06 -3.13
C VAL A 75 8.72 -6.43 -3.99
N SER A 76 8.60 -6.46 -5.34
CA SER A 76 9.61 -5.87 -6.23
C SER A 76 9.58 -4.34 -6.30
N VAL A 77 8.58 -3.71 -5.70
CA VAL A 77 8.40 -2.26 -5.68
C VAL A 77 8.60 -1.70 -4.26
N ALA A 78 8.69 -2.59 -3.27
CA ALA A 78 8.66 -2.23 -1.86
C ALA A 78 9.80 -1.28 -1.46
N SER A 79 11.03 -1.49 -1.93
CA SER A 79 12.19 -0.63 -1.65
C SER A 79 11.96 0.83 -2.05
N ARG A 80 11.19 1.07 -3.13
CA ARG A 80 10.84 2.42 -3.60
C ARG A 80 9.83 3.14 -2.73
N LEU A 81 9.14 2.43 -1.83
CA LEU A 81 8.10 2.98 -0.96
C LEU A 81 8.65 3.36 0.42
N ILE A 82 9.84 2.88 0.75
CA ILE A 82 10.50 3.07 2.04
C ILE A 82 11.25 4.41 2.01
N ARG A 83 11.19 5.15 3.12
CA ARG A 83 11.90 6.43 3.27
C ARG A 83 13.28 6.18 3.87
N GLU A 84 14.20 7.11 3.64
CA GLU A 84 15.56 7.09 4.19
C GLU A 84 15.62 7.18 5.73
N ASP A 85 14.52 7.57 6.38
CA ASP A 85 14.40 7.73 7.82
C ASP A 85 13.49 6.68 8.48
N ASP A 86 13.14 5.59 7.76
CA ASP A 86 12.35 4.49 8.30
C ASP A 86 13.23 3.45 9.01
N ASP A 87 12.93 3.15 10.28
CA ASP A 87 13.57 2.06 11.03
C ASP A 87 12.74 0.77 10.98
N VAL A 88 11.45 0.86 10.67
CA VAL A 88 10.51 -0.26 10.68
C VAL A 88 9.60 -0.23 9.45
N VAL A 89 9.41 -1.38 8.82
CA VAL A 89 8.48 -1.54 7.69
C VAL A 89 7.47 -2.63 7.96
N TYR A 90 6.19 -2.31 7.78
CA TYR A 90 5.08 -3.24 7.90
C TYR A 90 4.53 -3.61 6.52
N GLY A 91 4.26 -4.88 6.31
CA GLY A 91 3.65 -5.35 5.06
C GLY A 91 2.79 -6.59 5.27
N ASP A 92 1.98 -6.93 4.27
CA ASP A 92 1.24 -8.18 4.25
C ASP A 92 2.11 -9.36 3.82
N SER A 93 1.55 -10.56 3.78
CA SER A 93 2.27 -11.77 3.37
C SER A 93 2.75 -11.77 1.90
N GLY A 94 2.31 -10.82 1.09
CA GLY A 94 2.80 -10.59 -0.26
C GLY A 94 4.20 -10.01 -0.32
N TYR A 95 4.67 -9.43 0.79
CA TYR A 95 6.01 -8.86 0.95
C TYR A 95 7.01 -9.80 1.65
N LEU A 96 6.63 -11.06 1.92
CA LEU A 96 7.54 -12.04 2.49
C LEU A 96 8.78 -12.23 1.62
N GLY A 97 9.96 -12.15 2.25
CA GLY A 97 11.26 -12.29 1.59
C GLY A 97 11.83 -10.96 1.08
N ILE A 98 11.22 -9.83 1.42
CA ILE A 98 11.74 -8.49 1.08
C ILE A 98 13.18 -8.31 1.55
N GLU A 99 13.51 -8.80 2.74
CA GLU A 99 14.84 -8.74 3.35
C GLU A 99 15.94 -9.48 2.59
N LYS A 100 15.55 -10.39 1.67
CA LYS A 100 16.47 -11.22 0.88
C LYS A 100 16.68 -10.71 -0.54
N ARG A 101 16.03 -9.63 -0.89
CA ARG A 101 16.13 -9.06 -2.24
C ARG A 101 17.46 -8.34 -2.42
N GLU A 102 18.02 -8.44 -3.62
CA GLU A 102 19.32 -7.86 -3.95
C GLU A 102 19.35 -6.34 -3.70
N GLU A 103 18.32 -5.63 -4.10
CA GLU A 103 18.17 -4.18 -3.88
C GLU A 103 18.09 -3.79 -2.39
N VAL A 104 17.65 -4.69 -1.52
CA VAL A 104 17.61 -4.48 -0.06
C VAL A 104 18.94 -4.85 0.57
N VAL A 105 19.53 -5.98 0.19
CA VAL A 105 20.79 -6.46 0.74
C VAL A 105 21.96 -5.55 0.36
N SER A 106 21.93 -4.95 -0.83
CA SER A 106 22.99 -4.06 -1.32
C SER A 106 22.93 -2.64 -0.73
N ASP A 107 21.83 -2.25 -0.12
CA ASP A 107 21.65 -0.93 0.49
C ASP A 107 21.82 -1.01 2.00
N ALA A 108 22.74 -0.22 2.56
CA ALA A 108 23.06 -0.25 4.00
C ALA A 108 21.88 0.15 4.88
N HIS A 109 21.06 1.12 4.44
CA HIS A 109 19.89 1.55 5.19
C HIS A 109 18.78 0.51 5.10
N LEU A 110 18.40 0.06 3.88
CA LEU A 110 17.35 -0.92 3.70
C LEU A 110 17.65 -2.25 4.42
N SER A 111 18.93 -2.68 4.45
CA SER A 111 19.33 -3.90 5.16
C SER A 111 19.26 -3.80 6.68
N SER A 112 19.28 -2.59 7.25
CA SER A 112 19.17 -2.34 8.70
C SER A 112 17.73 -2.24 9.22
N ILE A 113 16.74 -2.18 8.34
CA ILE A 113 15.32 -2.01 8.68
C ILE A 113 14.75 -3.27 9.35
N ASP A 114 13.93 -3.09 10.38
CA ASP A 114 13.11 -4.14 10.98
C ASP A 114 11.84 -4.39 10.12
N TYR A 115 11.86 -5.47 9.31
CA TYR A 115 10.74 -5.85 8.45
C TYR A 115 9.70 -6.68 9.20
N ARG A 116 8.57 -6.07 9.57
CA ARG A 116 7.44 -6.70 10.27
C ARG A 116 6.36 -7.17 9.32
N ILE A 117 6.69 -8.17 8.51
CA ILE A 117 5.78 -8.74 7.51
C ILE A 117 4.85 -9.78 8.18
N ASN A 118 3.54 -9.72 7.86
CA ASN A 118 2.58 -10.71 8.35
C ASN A 118 2.86 -12.10 7.76
N ARG A 119 2.74 -13.13 8.60
CA ARG A 119 2.82 -14.53 8.17
C ARG A 119 1.54 -14.94 7.43
N ARG A 120 1.64 -15.94 6.56
CA ARG A 120 0.47 -16.54 5.92
C ARG A 120 -0.39 -17.25 6.97
N PRO A 121 -1.74 -17.13 6.92
CA PRO A 121 -2.64 -17.77 7.90
C PRO A 121 -2.42 -19.27 8.04
N SER A 122 -2.08 -19.97 6.96
CA SER A 122 -1.78 -21.41 6.97
C SER A 122 -0.59 -21.81 7.84
N ARG A 123 0.32 -20.88 8.15
CA ARG A 123 1.45 -21.14 9.05
C ARG A 123 1.11 -20.90 10.53
N LEU A 124 -0.01 -20.25 10.82
CA LEU A 124 -0.47 -19.98 12.20
C LEU A 124 -1.37 -21.08 12.76
N GLN A 125 -1.85 -22.01 11.92
CA GLN A 125 -2.77 -23.08 12.32
C GLN A 125 -2.12 -24.23 13.10
N ASN A 126 -0.78 -24.30 13.15
CA ASN A 126 -0.03 -25.41 13.76
C ASN A 126 0.46 -25.14 15.19
N VAL A 127 -0.07 -24.11 15.88
CA VAL A 127 0.31 -23.81 17.26
C VAL A 127 -0.65 -24.54 18.21
N SER A 128 -0.10 -25.37 19.09
CA SER A 128 -0.86 -26.18 20.07
C SER A 128 -1.70 -25.33 21.01
N ASP A 129 -2.90 -25.78 21.34
CA ASP A 129 -3.98 -25.08 22.07
C ASP A 129 -3.66 -24.59 23.48
N ASN A 130 -2.47 -24.87 24.04
CA ASN A 130 -2.17 -24.64 25.46
C ASN A 130 -1.06 -23.60 25.76
N SER A 131 -0.50 -22.93 24.78
CA SER A 131 0.41 -21.81 25.02
C SER A 131 -0.30 -20.48 24.77
N PHE A 132 -0.11 -19.52 25.68
CA PHE A 132 -0.51 -18.13 25.41
C PHE A 132 0.04 -17.75 24.04
N ASP A 133 -0.85 -17.45 23.08
CA ASP A 133 -0.51 -17.43 21.66
C ASP A 133 0.14 -16.09 21.30
N TRP A 134 1.40 -15.92 21.76
CA TRP A 134 2.23 -14.75 21.42
C TRP A 134 2.31 -14.52 19.93
N ASP A 135 2.38 -15.59 19.13
CA ASP A 135 2.45 -15.48 17.68
C ASP A 135 1.18 -14.83 17.10
N ARG A 136 -0.01 -15.25 17.56
CA ARG A 136 -1.29 -14.63 17.15
C ARG A 136 -1.40 -13.18 17.61
N MET A 137 -0.99 -12.90 18.83
CA MET A 137 -1.00 -11.53 19.35
C MET A 137 -0.08 -10.62 18.56
N MET A 138 1.13 -11.06 18.22
CA MET A 138 2.07 -10.32 17.40
C MET A 138 1.55 -10.10 15.97
N GLU A 139 0.96 -11.12 15.35
CA GLU A 139 0.34 -10.98 14.03
C GLU A 139 -0.87 -10.04 14.05
N HIS A 140 -1.66 -10.05 15.10
CA HIS A 140 -2.76 -9.12 15.31
C HIS A 140 -2.25 -7.68 15.45
N ALA A 141 -1.18 -7.47 16.25
CA ALA A 141 -0.56 -6.15 16.40
C ALA A 141 -0.05 -5.60 15.05
N LYS A 142 0.64 -6.40 14.24
CA LYS A 142 1.07 -6.02 12.89
C LYS A 142 -0.14 -5.66 12.01
N SER A 143 -1.19 -6.47 12.02
CA SER A 143 -2.41 -6.23 11.24
C SER A 143 -3.12 -4.95 11.66
N SER A 144 -3.13 -4.62 12.95
CA SER A 144 -3.70 -3.37 13.47
C SER A 144 -2.97 -2.14 12.93
N VAL A 145 -1.64 -2.16 12.82
CA VAL A 145 -0.88 -1.08 12.18
C VAL A 145 -1.21 -0.99 10.70
N ARG A 146 -1.30 -2.12 10.00
CA ARG A 146 -1.60 -2.20 8.57
C ARG A 146 -2.99 -1.67 8.18
N CYS A 147 -3.99 -1.77 9.04
CA CYS A 147 -5.34 -1.23 8.76
C CYS A 147 -5.33 0.23 8.31
N LYS A 148 -4.30 1.01 8.67
CA LYS A 148 -4.17 2.41 8.27
C LYS A 148 -4.09 2.61 6.76
N VAL A 149 -3.42 1.69 6.05
CA VAL A 149 -3.33 1.69 4.59
C VAL A 149 -4.72 1.55 3.93
N GLU A 150 -5.57 0.71 4.52
CA GLU A 150 -6.91 0.45 3.98
C GLU A 150 -7.78 1.71 3.99
N HIS A 151 -7.61 2.58 4.98
CA HIS A 151 -8.33 3.88 5.03
C HIS A 151 -7.96 4.78 3.84
N SER A 152 -6.68 4.85 3.48
CA SER A 152 -6.21 5.63 2.34
C SER A 152 -6.77 5.10 1.03
N PHE A 153 -6.72 3.77 0.82
CA PHE A 153 -7.33 3.15 -0.36
C PHE A 153 -8.84 3.32 -0.40
N ARG A 154 -9.54 3.18 0.73
CA ARG A 154 -10.98 3.40 0.81
C ARG A 154 -11.36 4.83 0.43
N THR A 155 -10.61 5.83 0.89
CA THR A 155 -10.85 7.23 0.55
C THR A 155 -10.73 7.43 -0.96
N VAL A 156 -9.66 6.97 -1.59
CA VAL A 156 -9.46 7.13 -3.03
C VAL A 156 -10.47 6.33 -3.85
N LYS A 157 -10.73 5.07 -3.49
CA LYS A 157 -11.62 4.20 -4.29
C LYS A 157 -13.11 4.43 -4.05
N CYS A 158 -13.50 4.70 -2.80
CA CYS A 158 -14.92 4.80 -2.45
C CYS A 158 -15.38 6.25 -2.33
N LEU A 159 -14.65 7.10 -1.63
CA LEU A 159 -15.05 8.49 -1.46
C LEU A 159 -14.81 9.32 -2.73
N PHE A 160 -13.63 9.16 -3.37
CA PHE A 160 -13.30 9.87 -4.61
C PHE A 160 -13.65 9.08 -5.88
N GLY A 161 -14.17 7.85 -5.74
CA GLY A 161 -14.70 7.05 -6.84
C GLY A 161 -13.66 6.47 -7.82
N TYR A 162 -12.36 6.53 -7.51
CA TYR A 162 -11.29 6.10 -8.42
C TYR A 162 -11.05 4.59 -8.37
N LYS A 163 -12.04 3.81 -8.81
CA LYS A 163 -11.96 2.33 -8.89
C LYS A 163 -11.44 1.85 -10.25
N LYS A 164 -11.44 2.72 -11.26
CA LYS A 164 -11.06 2.44 -12.63
C LYS A 164 -10.18 3.57 -13.15
N VAL A 165 -9.20 3.22 -13.99
CA VAL A 165 -8.32 4.23 -14.64
C VAL A 165 -9.14 5.23 -15.45
N ALA A 166 -8.73 6.49 -15.39
CA ALA A 166 -9.36 7.57 -16.12
C ALA A 166 -8.65 7.87 -17.45
N TYR A 167 -7.38 7.52 -17.56
CA TYR A 167 -6.52 7.84 -18.70
C TYR A 167 -5.87 6.56 -19.24
N ARG A 168 -5.38 6.64 -20.50
CA ARG A 168 -4.52 5.62 -21.10
C ARG A 168 -3.07 5.86 -20.68
N GLY A 169 -2.35 4.78 -20.40
CA GLY A 169 -0.96 4.79 -19.93
C GLY A 169 -0.81 4.93 -18.41
N LEU A 170 0.35 4.53 -17.88
CA LEU A 170 0.63 4.56 -16.43
C LEU A 170 0.87 5.99 -15.93
N ALA A 171 1.71 6.77 -16.62
CA ALA A 171 2.16 8.08 -16.14
C ALA A 171 1.02 9.06 -15.85
N LYS A 172 0.00 9.15 -16.72
CA LYS A 172 -1.15 10.05 -16.51
C LYS A 172 -2.01 9.61 -15.32
N ASN A 173 -2.17 8.30 -15.13
CA ASN A 173 -2.89 7.74 -13.99
C ASN A 173 -2.10 7.89 -12.69
N GLU A 174 -0.77 7.79 -12.73
CA GLU A 174 0.11 8.06 -11.61
C GLU A 174 -0.02 9.50 -11.13
N ASN A 175 0.08 10.48 -12.04
CA ASN A 175 -0.14 11.90 -11.72
C ASN A 175 -1.52 12.13 -11.09
N ARG A 176 -2.55 11.47 -11.61
CA ARG A 176 -3.90 11.53 -11.02
C ARG A 176 -3.92 10.97 -9.59
N LEU A 177 -3.23 9.88 -9.35
CA LEU A 177 -3.14 9.27 -8.02
C LEU A 177 -2.39 10.15 -7.02
N TYR A 178 -1.34 10.87 -7.43
CA TYR A 178 -0.68 11.87 -6.58
C TYR A 178 -1.67 12.92 -6.08
N VAL A 179 -2.49 13.48 -6.96
CA VAL A 179 -3.52 14.46 -6.59
C VAL A 179 -4.54 13.84 -5.64
N LEU A 180 -5.02 12.63 -5.94
CA LEU A 180 -6.04 11.96 -5.13
C LEU A 180 -5.54 11.60 -3.72
N PHE A 181 -4.32 11.08 -3.58
CA PHE A 181 -3.76 10.76 -2.27
C PHE A 181 -3.37 12.01 -1.47
N THR A 182 -2.90 13.08 -2.14
CA THR A 182 -2.72 14.38 -1.47
C THR A 182 -4.05 14.89 -0.91
N SER A 183 -5.12 14.82 -1.71
CA SER A 183 -6.47 15.20 -1.26
C SER A 183 -6.98 14.28 -0.14
N ALA A 184 -6.67 12.98 -0.19
CA ALA A 184 -7.01 12.03 0.87
C ALA A 184 -6.28 12.35 2.19
N ASN A 185 -5.00 12.73 2.12
CA ASN A 185 -4.25 13.18 3.28
C ASN A 185 -4.86 14.44 3.91
N LEU A 186 -5.19 15.45 3.09
CA LEU A 186 -5.86 16.68 3.56
C LEU A 186 -7.23 16.38 4.19
N TYR A 187 -8.01 15.50 3.56
CA TYR A 187 -9.29 15.06 4.10
C TYR A 187 -9.13 14.36 5.47
N ALA A 188 -8.14 13.47 5.61
CA ALA A 188 -7.86 12.78 6.86
C ALA A 188 -7.47 13.75 7.99
N LEU A 189 -6.63 14.75 7.70
CA LEU A 189 -6.24 15.79 8.64
C LEU A 189 -7.43 16.66 9.05
N ALA A 190 -8.23 17.12 8.10
CA ALA A 190 -9.42 17.93 8.38
C ALA A 190 -10.47 17.18 9.22
N SER A 191 -10.62 15.86 8.98
CA SER A 191 -11.54 15.02 9.75
C SER A 191 -11.10 14.86 11.21
N ARG A 192 -9.79 14.76 11.47
CA ARG A 192 -9.22 14.71 12.84
C ARG A 192 -9.38 16.03 13.57
N GLY A 193 -9.17 17.16 12.89
CA GLY A 193 -9.38 18.49 13.46
C GLY A 193 -10.82 18.73 13.90
N ARG A 194 -11.81 18.22 13.16
CA ARG A 194 -13.22 18.28 13.55
C ARG A 194 -13.54 17.48 14.81
N SER A 195 -12.89 16.32 14.99
CA SER A 195 -13.08 15.50 16.20
C SER A 195 -12.56 16.18 17.48
N LEU A 196 -11.60 17.10 17.36
CA LEU A 196 -11.09 17.88 18.49
C LEU A 196 -11.97 19.09 18.82
N VAL A 197 -12.74 19.59 17.86
CA VAL A 197 -13.62 20.78 18.04
C VAL A 197 -15.01 20.41 18.59
N THR A 198 -15.41 19.16 18.51
CA THR A 198 -16.75 18.70 18.96
C THR A 198 -16.78 18.29 20.45
N VAL A 199 -15.73 18.56 21.22
CA VAL A 199 -15.62 18.24 22.66
C VAL A 199 -15.77 19.50 23.53
N TRP A 200 -16.48 20.54 23.05
CA TRP A 200 -16.87 21.71 23.86
C TRP A 200 -18.37 21.89 23.85
#